data_ec8da9c916e863f7ad59ef67929c18e0
#
_entry.id   ec8da9c916e863f7ad59ef67929c18e0
#
_cell.length_a   1.000
_cell.length_b   1.000
_cell.length_c   1.000
_cell.angle_alpha   90.00
_cell.angle_beta   90.00
_cell.angle_gamma   90.00
#
_symmetry.space_group_name_H-M   'P 1'
#
loop_
_entity.id
_entity.type
_entity.pdbx_description
1 polymer ?
#
loop_
_entity_poly.entity_id
_entity_poly.type
_entity_poly.pdbx_seq_one_letter_code
_entity_poly.pdbx_strand_id
1 'polypeptide(L)'
;MAANDIPLQENFDVKKYMGKWFENYRSKEIPFESGTDIQAIYTLNPDNTINVTNRQYMPDKKVWDRIEGTARPLNPNQPAHLLVKFFSWQPPGDYRVLYTDYTNISVVYSEASVLDLFDVKAGWILGRQQNLPQVQIDQAFEIFENITGLSRDEFLKTPTGKAPSLD
;
A
#
# COMPACT_ATOMS: atom_id res chain seq x y z
N MET A 1 7.73 -6.09 19.37
CA MET A 1 6.38 -6.65 19.08
C MET A 1 6.50 -7.65 17.95
N ALA A 2 5.95 -8.83 18.13
CA ALA A 2 5.94 -9.83 17.07
C ALA A 2 5.03 -9.37 15.92
N ALA A 3 5.35 -9.81 14.69
CA ALA A 3 4.62 -9.39 13.49
C ALA A 3 3.10 -9.60 13.60
N ASN A 4 2.69 -10.68 14.29
CA ASN A 4 1.27 -11.01 14.45
C ASN A 4 0.56 -10.17 15.52
N ASP A 5 1.31 -9.39 16.29
CA ASP A 5 0.76 -8.56 17.37
C ASP A 5 0.59 -7.10 16.96
N ILE A 6 0.89 -6.76 15.71
CA ILE A 6 0.76 -5.39 15.22
C ILE A 6 -0.72 -5.03 15.10
N PRO A 7 -1.16 -3.93 15.76
CA PRO A 7 -2.56 -3.49 15.63
C PRO A 7 -2.91 -3.12 14.19
N LEU A 8 -4.08 -3.56 13.76
CA LEU A 8 -4.61 -3.28 12.43
C LEU A 8 -5.89 -2.44 12.56
N GLN A 9 -6.34 -1.89 11.44
CA GLN A 9 -7.60 -1.17 11.40
C GLN A 9 -8.74 -2.07 11.91
N GLU A 10 -9.42 -1.64 12.96
CA GLU A 10 -10.56 -2.36 13.49
C GLU A 10 -11.77 -2.22 12.58
N ASN A 11 -12.60 -3.27 12.54
CA ASN A 11 -13.83 -3.27 11.76
C ASN A 11 -13.61 -2.87 10.30
N PHE A 12 -12.52 -3.38 9.72
CA PHE A 12 -12.13 -3.02 8.36
C PHE A 12 -13.25 -3.35 7.36
N ASP A 13 -13.74 -2.33 6.67
CA ASP A 13 -14.80 -2.45 5.67
C ASP A 13 -14.16 -2.49 4.28
N VAL A 14 -14.06 -3.69 3.72
CA VAL A 14 -13.42 -3.90 2.43
C VAL A 14 -14.13 -3.15 1.30
N LYS A 15 -15.46 -3.03 1.36
CA LYS A 15 -16.22 -2.33 0.31
C LYS A 15 -15.89 -0.85 0.28
N LYS A 16 -15.78 -0.23 1.45
CA LYS A 16 -15.42 1.19 1.54
C LYS A 16 -13.98 1.46 1.14
N TYR A 17 -13.13 0.44 1.25
CA TYR A 17 -11.72 0.54 0.90
C TYR A 17 -11.49 0.49 -0.62
N MET A 18 -12.43 -0.03 -1.38
CA MET A 18 -12.29 -0.19 -2.83
C MET A 18 -12.15 1.14 -3.55
N GLY A 19 -11.74 1.08 -4.82
CA GLY A 19 -11.54 2.26 -5.66
C GLY A 19 -10.06 2.62 -5.78
N LYS A 20 -9.82 3.86 -6.20
CA LYS A 20 -8.46 4.34 -6.49
C LYS A 20 -7.83 5.00 -5.26
N TRP A 21 -6.57 4.63 -5.03
CA TRP A 21 -5.71 5.25 -4.03
C TRP A 21 -4.45 5.77 -4.73
N PHE A 22 -4.01 6.98 -4.36
CA PHE A 22 -2.76 7.54 -4.86
C PHE A 22 -1.66 7.33 -3.82
N GLU A 23 -0.49 6.84 -4.25
CA GLU A 23 0.64 6.72 -3.35
C GLU A 23 1.23 8.11 -3.09
N ASN A 24 1.26 8.52 -1.83
CA ASN A 24 1.85 9.79 -1.40
C ASN A 24 3.28 9.62 -0.92
N TYR A 25 3.55 8.56 -0.16
CA TYR A 25 4.87 8.23 0.37
C TYR A 25 5.09 6.72 0.32
N ARG A 26 6.34 6.32 0.23
CA ARG A 26 6.75 4.92 0.31
C ARG A 26 8.08 4.79 1.02
N SER A 27 8.35 3.62 1.59
CA SER A 27 9.67 3.29 2.14
C SER A 27 10.74 3.37 1.05
N LYS A 28 11.92 3.85 1.42
CA LYS A 28 13.06 3.95 0.50
C LYS A 28 13.54 2.60 -0.01
N GLU A 29 13.26 1.55 0.71
CA GLU A 29 13.75 0.19 0.43
C GLU A 29 12.92 -0.58 -0.62
N ILE A 30 12.04 0.08 -1.35
CA ILE A 30 11.20 -0.60 -2.34
C ILE A 30 11.81 -0.47 -3.74
N PRO A 31 12.52 -1.51 -4.23
CA PRO A 31 13.29 -1.39 -5.47
C PRO A 31 12.47 -1.48 -6.75
N PHE A 32 11.23 -2.00 -6.68
CA PHE A 32 10.39 -2.21 -7.86
C PHE A 32 9.51 -1.00 -8.20
N GLU A 33 9.51 0.03 -7.36
CA GLU A 33 8.76 1.25 -7.60
C GLU A 33 9.71 2.36 -8.02
N SER A 34 9.95 2.47 -9.32
CA SER A 34 10.87 3.47 -9.89
C SER A 34 10.15 4.56 -10.68
N GLY A 35 8.84 4.44 -10.86
CA GLY A 35 8.05 5.41 -11.62
C GLY A 35 7.52 6.55 -10.77
N THR A 36 6.63 7.34 -11.37
CA THR A 36 5.95 8.46 -10.74
C THR A 36 4.44 8.27 -10.80
N ASP A 37 3.71 9.11 -10.08
CA ASP A 37 2.25 9.14 -10.16
C ASP A 37 1.63 7.75 -9.90
N ILE A 38 2.14 7.07 -8.89
CA ILE A 38 1.80 5.68 -8.58
C ILE A 38 0.39 5.60 -8.01
N GLN A 39 -0.40 4.66 -8.54
CA GLN A 39 -1.80 4.46 -8.18
C GLN A 39 -2.07 2.98 -7.91
N ALA A 40 -2.98 2.72 -6.99
CA ALA A 40 -3.52 1.39 -6.75
C ALA A 40 -5.04 1.46 -6.92
N ILE A 41 -5.60 0.53 -7.67
CA ILE A 41 -7.05 0.45 -7.88
C ILE A 41 -7.53 -0.91 -7.42
N TYR A 42 -8.45 -0.92 -6.48
CA TYR A 42 -9.00 -2.13 -5.89
C TYR A 42 -10.45 -2.31 -6.28
N THR A 43 -10.80 -3.50 -6.72
CA THR A 43 -12.17 -3.86 -7.10
C THR A 43 -12.54 -5.17 -6.42
N LEU A 44 -13.71 -5.21 -5.81
CA LEU A 44 -14.18 -6.42 -5.13
C LEU A 44 -14.75 -7.40 -6.17
N ASN A 45 -14.22 -8.63 -6.16
CA ASN A 45 -14.70 -9.70 -7.05
C ASN A 45 -15.94 -10.38 -6.44
N PRO A 46 -16.73 -11.09 -7.27
CA PRO A 46 -17.91 -11.81 -6.78
C PRO A 46 -17.61 -12.85 -5.69
N ASP A 47 -16.39 -13.40 -5.69
CA ASP A 47 -15.95 -14.39 -4.68
C ASP A 47 -15.38 -13.75 -3.42
N ASN A 48 -15.49 -12.43 -3.27
CA ASN A 48 -14.97 -11.63 -2.16
C ASN A 48 -13.44 -11.49 -2.13
N THR A 49 -12.74 -11.93 -3.16
CA THR A 49 -11.35 -11.53 -3.36
C THR A 49 -11.30 -10.12 -3.94
N ILE A 50 -10.13 -9.52 -3.94
CA ILE A 50 -9.93 -8.14 -4.43
C ILE A 50 -9.06 -8.20 -5.67
N ASN A 51 -9.54 -7.61 -6.76
CA ASN A 51 -8.69 -7.36 -7.93
C ASN A 51 -7.84 -6.13 -7.66
N VAL A 52 -6.52 -6.27 -7.85
CA VAL A 52 -5.56 -5.21 -7.60
C VAL A 52 -4.94 -4.78 -8.93
N THR A 53 -5.06 -3.50 -9.25
CA THR A 53 -4.36 -2.91 -10.38
C THR A 53 -3.40 -1.87 -9.84
N ASN A 54 -2.10 -2.10 -9.99
CA ASN A 54 -1.09 -1.10 -9.68
C ASN A 54 -0.57 -0.52 -10.97
N ARG A 55 -0.45 0.80 -11.04
CA ARG A 55 0.11 1.47 -12.21
C ARG A 55 1.02 2.60 -11.80
N GLN A 56 2.04 2.83 -12.60
CA GLN A 56 3.01 3.90 -12.41
C GLN A 56 3.40 4.47 -13.76
N TYR A 57 3.68 5.76 -13.78
CA TYR A 57 4.19 6.40 -15.01
C TYR A 57 5.70 6.30 -15.06
N MET A 58 6.23 5.90 -16.22
CA MET A 58 7.67 5.80 -16.46
C MET A 58 8.10 6.98 -17.34
N PRO A 59 8.62 8.08 -16.76
CA PRO A 59 8.92 9.30 -17.54
C PRO A 59 9.95 9.08 -18.65
N ASP A 60 10.93 8.21 -18.42
CA ASP A 60 11.99 7.94 -19.41
C ASP A 60 11.45 7.31 -20.69
N LYS A 61 10.43 6.45 -20.55
CA LYS A 61 9.79 5.76 -21.67
C LYS A 61 8.51 6.44 -22.11
N LYS A 62 8.01 7.39 -21.33
CA LYS A 62 6.75 8.11 -21.57
C LYS A 62 5.57 7.16 -21.71
N VAL A 63 5.53 6.13 -20.85
CA VAL A 63 4.46 5.13 -20.85
C VAL A 63 3.99 4.87 -19.43
N TRP A 64 2.76 4.40 -19.32
CA TRP A 64 2.21 3.87 -18.08
C TRP A 64 2.50 2.38 -18.00
N ASP A 65 3.14 1.95 -16.91
CA ASP A 65 3.27 0.54 -16.58
C ASP A 65 2.09 0.13 -15.71
N ARG A 66 1.63 -1.09 -15.91
CA ARG A 66 0.49 -1.64 -15.20
C ARG A 66 0.74 -3.09 -14.86
N ILE A 67 0.36 -3.47 -13.63
CA ILE A 67 0.41 -4.86 -13.20
C ILE A 67 -0.90 -5.18 -12.47
N GLU A 68 -1.43 -6.37 -12.70
CA GLU A 68 -2.67 -6.81 -12.06
C GLU A 68 -2.41 -8.02 -11.19
N GLY A 69 -3.13 -8.10 -10.09
CA GLY A 69 -3.04 -9.19 -9.15
C GLY A 69 -4.34 -9.36 -8.38
N THR A 70 -4.26 -10.24 -7.39
CA THR A 70 -5.40 -10.56 -6.54
C THR A 70 -4.97 -10.50 -5.08
N ALA A 71 -5.83 -9.94 -4.24
CA ALA A 71 -5.62 -9.90 -2.80
C ALA A 71 -6.74 -10.65 -2.09
N ARG A 72 -6.40 -11.25 -0.95
CA ARG A 72 -7.37 -11.93 -0.09
C ARG A 72 -6.92 -11.83 1.35
N PRO A 73 -7.85 -11.85 2.32
CA PRO A 73 -7.46 -11.90 3.72
C PRO A 73 -6.66 -13.18 4.03
N LEU A 74 -5.61 -13.04 4.82
CA LEU A 74 -4.89 -14.20 5.35
C LEU A 74 -5.80 -14.99 6.30
N ASN A 75 -6.57 -14.27 7.10
CA ASN A 75 -7.52 -14.82 8.06
C ASN A 75 -8.83 -14.05 7.94
N PRO A 76 -9.99 -14.74 7.71
CA PRO A 76 -11.27 -14.05 7.59
C PRO A 76 -11.64 -13.17 8.79
N ASN A 77 -11.10 -13.48 9.99
CA ASN A 77 -11.33 -12.70 11.18
C ASN A 77 -10.47 -11.44 11.28
N GLN A 78 -9.51 -11.27 10.35
CA GLN A 78 -8.63 -10.12 10.29
C GLN A 78 -8.59 -9.57 8.85
N PRO A 79 -9.69 -9.00 8.37
CA PRO A 79 -9.77 -8.57 6.96
C PRO A 79 -8.80 -7.46 6.58
N ALA A 80 -8.24 -6.74 7.54
CA ALA A 80 -7.22 -5.72 7.28
C ALA A 80 -5.82 -6.29 7.02
N HIS A 81 -5.63 -7.61 7.19
CA HIS A 81 -4.38 -8.29 6.86
C HIS A 81 -4.58 -9.12 5.60
N LEU A 82 -4.01 -8.65 4.50
CA LEU A 82 -4.22 -9.22 3.18
C LEU A 82 -2.93 -9.85 2.64
N LEU A 83 -3.10 -10.81 1.77
CA LEU A 83 -2.03 -11.35 0.94
C LEU A 83 -2.29 -10.91 -0.50
N VAL A 84 -1.28 -10.33 -1.14
CA VAL A 84 -1.37 -9.83 -2.52
C VAL A 84 -0.48 -10.67 -3.42
N LYS A 85 -1.01 -11.14 -4.53
CA LYS A 85 -0.28 -11.98 -5.48
C LYS A 85 -0.46 -11.45 -6.90
N PHE A 86 0.66 -11.14 -7.56
CA PHE A 86 0.65 -10.65 -8.94
C PHE A 86 0.95 -11.75 -9.96
N PHE A 87 1.85 -12.69 -9.62
CA PHE A 87 2.22 -13.77 -10.50
C PHE A 87 2.06 -15.11 -9.78
N SER A 88 1.64 -16.14 -10.52
CA SER A 88 1.40 -17.46 -9.94
C SER A 88 2.66 -18.10 -9.33
N TRP A 89 3.84 -17.73 -9.83
CA TRP A 89 5.12 -18.26 -9.36
C TRP A 89 5.71 -17.48 -8.19
N GLN A 90 5.14 -16.33 -7.84
CA GLN A 90 5.62 -15.53 -6.71
C GLN A 90 4.92 -15.93 -5.41
N PRO A 91 5.64 -15.91 -4.28
CA PRO A 91 4.97 -16.00 -2.99
C PRO A 91 4.10 -14.75 -2.77
N PRO A 92 2.98 -14.88 -2.04
CA PRO A 92 2.13 -13.72 -1.75
C PRO A 92 2.88 -12.67 -0.95
N GLY A 93 2.61 -11.39 -1.26
CA GLY A 93 3.11 -10.25 -0.50
C GLY A 93 2.21 -9.92 0.67
N ASP A 94 2.82 -9.47 1.76
CA ASP A 94 2.13 -9.04 2.97
C ASP A 94 1.58 -7.62 2.77
N TYR A 95 0.34 -7.38 3.21
CA TYR A 95 -0.32 -6.09 3.07
C TYR A 95 -1.23 -5.89 4.28
N ARG A 96 -0.88 -4.95 5.15
CA ARG A 96 -1.63 -4.71 6.39
C ARG A 96 -2.09 -3.26 6.44
N VAL A 97 -3.39 -3.07 6.61
CA VAL A 97 -3.95 -1.74 6.79
C VAL A 97 -3.89 -1.42 8.29
N LEU A 98 -2.98 -0.53 8.67
CA LEU A 98 -2.85 -0.10 10.06
C LEU A 98 -3.96 0.85 10.45
N TYR A 99 -4.30 1.75 9.54
CA TYR A 99 -5.34 2.76 9.74
C TYR A 99 -5.88 3.23 8.40
N THR A 100 -7.17 3.44 8.31
CA THR A 100 -7.80 4.12 7.18
C THR A 100 -9.11 4.77 7.62
N ASP A 101 -9.40 5.94 7.07
CA ASP A 101 -10.72 6.56 7.19
C ASP A 101 -11.55 6.34 5.93
N TYR A 102 -11.03 5.57 4.96
CA TYR A 102 -11.66 5.19 3.69
C TYR A 102 -11.85 6.35 2.70
N THR A 103 -12.03 7.56 3.19
CA THR A 103 -12.37 8.73 2.36
C THR A 103 -11.17 9.63 2.05
N ASN A 104 -10.10 9.55 2.82
CA ASN A 104 -8.93 10.41 2.66
C ASN A 104 -7.62 9.64 2.65
N ILE A 105 -7.35 8.80 3.64
CA ILE A 105 -6.03 8.26 3.90
C ILE A 105 -6.04 6.77 4.22
N SER A 106 -4.97 6.09 3.84
CA SER A 106 -4.68 4.72 4.26
C SER A 106 -3.20 4.60 4.61
N VAL A 107 -2.93 4.02 5.77
CA VAL A 107 -1.58 3.75 6.26
C VAL A 107 -1.34 2.26 6.15
N VAL A 108 -0.45 1.86 5.25
CA VAL A 108 -0.23 0.45 4.88
C VAL A 108 1.16 0.02 5.28
N TYR A 109 1.25 -1.18 5.84
CA TYR A 109 2.48 -1.76 6.31
C TYR A 109 2.66 -3.17 5.75
N SER A 110 3.89 -3.54 5.48
CA SER A 110 4.25 -4.87 5.01
C SER A 110 5.49 -5.34 5.75
N GLU A 111 5.50 -6.62 6.07
CA GLU A 111 6.64 -7.27 6.69
C GLU A 111 6.94 -8.55 5.92
N ALA A 112 8.15 -8.64 5.36
CA ALA A 112 8.55 -9.78 4.54
C ALA A 112 9.80 -10.41 5.13
N SER A 113 9.80 -11.75 5.21
CA SER A 113 10.98 -12.50 5.62
C SER A 113 11.84 -12.79 4.39
N VAL A 114 13.11 -12.39 4.46
CA VAL A 114 14.06 -12.61 3.36
C VAL A 114 14.96 -13.79 3.74
N LEU A 115 14.81 -14.91 3.01
CA LEU A 115 15.59 -16.15 3.20
C LEU A 115 15.57 -16.63 4.66
N ASP A 116 14.49 -16.33 5.39
CA ASP A 116 14.33 -16.66 6.82
C ASP A 116 15.44 -16.11 7.72
N LEU A 117 16.22 -15.13 7.22
CA LEU A 117 17.34 -14.55 7.97
C LEU A 117 16.99 -13.22 8.64
N PHE A 118 16.18 -12.40 7.99
CA PHE A 118 15.75 -11.11 8.55
C PHE A 118 14.46 -10.66 7.91
N ASP A 119 13.73 -9.82 8.64
CA ASP A 119 12.49 -9.24 8.18
C ASP A 119 12.73 -7.86 7.58
N VAL A 120 12.11 -7.60 6.43
CA VAL A 120 12.12 -6.30 5.78
C VAL A 120 10.80 -5.61 6.07
N LYS A 121 10.87 -4.41 6.67
CA LYS A 121 9.70 -3.60 6.97
C LYS A 121 9.52 -2.55 5.90
N ALA A 122 8.30 -2.41 5.40
CA ALA A 122 7.97 -1.40 4.41
C ALA A 122 6.65 -0.73 4.76
N GLY A 123 6.49 0.51 4.33
CA GLY A 123 5.27 1.24 4.56
C GLY A 123 4.91 2.13 3.38
N TRP A 124 3.63 2.44 3.27
CA TRP A 124 3.08 3.33 2.25
C TRP A 124 2.03 4.22 2.88
N ILE A 125 1.99 5.47 2.44
CA ILE A 125 0.89 6.38 2.76
C ILE A 125 0.11 6.57 1.47
N LEU A 126 -1.13 6.11 1.47
CA LEU A 126 -2.03 6.22 0.33
C LEU A 126 -3.08 7.28 0.62
N GLY A 127 -3.52 7.97 -0.42
CA GLY A 127 -4.55 8.99 -0.30
C GLY A 127 -5.57 8.89 -1.42
N ARG A 128 -6.78 9.37 -1.14
CA ARG A 128 -7.77 9.55 -2.21
C ARG A 128 -7.41 10.74 -3.10
N GLN A 129 -6.49 11.59 -2.63
CA GLN A 129 -5.91 12.68 -3.40
C GLN A 129 -4.43 12.39 -3.66
N GLN A 130 -3.93 12.89 -4.78
CA GLN A 130 -2.52 12.72 -5.15
C GLN A 130 -1.57 13.40 -4.18
N ASN A 131 -2.00 14.49 -3.55
CA ASN A 131 -1.23 15.20 -2.54
C ASN A 131 -2.12 15.44 -1.32
N LEU A 132 -1.91 14.64 -0.28
CA LEU A 132 -2.65 14.78 0.97
C LEU A 132 -2.21 16.04 1.73
N PRO A 133 -3.12 16.65 2.50
CA PRO A 133 -2.75 17.74 3.41
C PRO A 133 -1.66 17.27 4.40
N GLN A 134 -0.78 18.20 4.76
CA GLN A 134 0.35 17.88 5.63
C GLN A 134 -0.07 17.31 6.98
N VAL A 135 -1.20 17.76 7.52
CA VAL A 135 -1.69 17.28 8.81
C VAL A 135 -1.99 15.76 8.76
N GLN A 136 -2.49 15.28 7.63
CA GLN A 136 -2.77 13.85 7.45
C GLN A 136 -1.47 13.06 7.23
N ILE A 137 -0.52 13.63 6.52
CA ILE A 137 0.80 13.02 6.36
C ILE A 137 1.50 12.87 7.72
N ASP A 138 1.44 13.90 8.55
CA ASP A 138 2.02 13.87 9.89
C ASP A 138 1.36 12.80 10.77
N GLN A 139 0.04 12.67 10.68
CA GLN A 139 -0.72 11.63 11.37
C GLN A 139 -0.25 10.24 10.96
N ALA A 140 -0.05 10.02 9.66
CA ALA A 140 0.40 8.73 9.14
C ALA A 140 1.78 8.35 9.67
N PHE A 141 2.72 9.28 9.68
CA PHE A 141 4.06 9.03 10.21
C PHE A 141 4.04 8.74 11.72
N GLU A 142 3.18 9.43 12.46
CA GLU A 142 3.00 9.13 13.88
C GLU A 142 2.50 7.71 14.10
N ILE A 143 1.57 7.24 13.27
CA ILE A 143 1.08 5.86 13.33
C ILE A 143 2.22 4.88 13.05
N PHE A 144 3.04 5.12 12.02
CA PHE A 144 4.18 4.25 11.73
C PHE A 144 5.17 4.19 12.89
N GLU A 145 5.53 5.33 13.45
CA GLU A 145 6.48 5.37 14.57
C GLU A 145 5.95 4.63 15.80
N ASN A 146 4.69 4.86 16.14
CA ASN A 146 4.09 4.27 17.34
C ASN A 146 3.84 2.77 17.20
N ILE A 147 3.49 2.29 16.01
CA ILE A 147 3.11 0.89 15.80
C ILE A 147 4.27 0.05 15.30
N THR A 148 5.03 0.55 14.33
CA THR A 148 6.04 -0.26 13.62
C THR A 148 7.47 0.14 13.91
N GLY A 149 7.69 1.32 14.49
CA GLY A 149 9.02 1.87 14.69
C GLY A 149 9.67 2.46 13.45
N LEU A 150 8.96 2.46 12.31
CA LEU A 150 9.46 3.12 11.10
C LEU A 150 9.44 4.63 11.27
N SER A 151 10.58 5.28 11.06
CA SER A 151 10.68 6.73 11.19
C SER A 151 10.47 7.42 9.84
N ARG A 152 10.11 8.70 9.89
CA ARG A 152 9.84 9.51 8.70
C ARG A 152 11.00 9.51 7.70
N ASP A 153 12.23 9.51 8.18
CA ASP A 153 13.42 9.55 7.32
C ASP A 153 13.67 8.25 6.56
N GLU A 154 12.94 7.18 6.87
CA GLU A 154 12.97 5.92 6.11
C GLU A 154 12.03 5.95 4.90
N PHE A 155 11.29 7.04 4.71
CA PHE A 155 10.34 7.20 3.62
C PHE A 155 10.80 8.26 2.64
N LEU A 156 10.32 8.14 1.40
CA LEU A 156 10.47 9.19 0.40
C LEU A 156 9.09 9.56 -0.13
N LYS A 157 8.96 10.84 -0.53
CA LYS A 157 7.73 11.29 -1.17
C LYS A 157 7.70 10.75 -2.60
N THR A 158 6.59 10.10 -2.96
CA THR A 158 6.39 9.60 -4.31
C THR A 158 6.35 10.76 -5.29
N PRO A 159 7.21 10.77 -6.33
CA PRO A 159 7.17 11.83 -7.32
C PRO A 159 5.83 11.87 -8.05
N THR A 160 5.30 13.08 -8.28
CA THR A 160 4.01 13.28 -8.94
C THR A 160 4.08 14.40 -9.97
N GLY A 161 3.04 14.52 -10.78
CA GLY A 161 2.92 15.60 -11.76
C GLY A 161 3.71 15.38 -13.05
N LYS A 162 4.22 14.17 -13.27
CA LYS A 162 4.99 13.82 -14.48
C LYS A 162 4.13 13.17 -15.55
N ALA A 163 3.01 12.60 -15.14
CA ALA A 163 2.18 11.80 -16.04
C ALA A 163 1.10 12.63 -16.73
N PRO A 164 0.75 12.30 -17.98
CA PRO A 164 -0.47 12.84 -18.58
C PRO A 164 -1.68 12.23 -17.92
N SER A 165 -2.82 12.91 -18.03
CA SER A 165 -4.09 12.39 -17.52
C SER A 165 -4.46 11.11 -18.26
N LEU A 166 -4.99 10.14 -17.52
CA LEU A 166 -5.53 8.89 -18.07
C LEU A 166 -7.04 9.00 -18.36
N ASP A 167 -7.65 10.06 -17.86
CA ASP A 167 -9.11 10.24 -17.93
C ASP A 167 -9.50 11.27 -18.97
#